data_bb1fff6a79fe726d7cab6486b7428436
#
_entry.id   bb1fff6a79fe726d7cab6486b7428436
#
_cell.length_a   1.000
_cell.length_b   1.000
_cell.length_c   1.000
_cell.angle_alpha   90.00
_cell.angle_beta   90.00
_cell.angle_gamma   90.00
#
_symmetry.space_group_name_H-M   'P 1'
#
loop_
_entity.id
_entity.type
_entity.pdbx_description
1 polymer ?
#
loop_
_entity_poly.entity_id
_entity_poly.type
_entity_poly.pdbx_seq_one_letter_code
_entity_poly.pdbx_strand_id
1 'polypeptide(L)'
;VKQFLALAERVRLALEDPFYAAKLIESAAKLLDGTGYQFSRYKPVLLAVDKNLDDTEWLGRLLDRAAENATDFIAFKDLVVTTAQLKHRELGVNKARAYLAARETALAADANATLYDTAKLAEASFAATQDAAEAGRLLAAARAQAKDHFALTHLGRLYASMGNSAKADELFAAAAAACPNGDACIQFIDRLRG
;
A
#
# COMPACT_ATOMS: atom_id res chain seq x y z
N VAL A 1 1.71 20.47 12.92
CA VAL A 1 2.56 19.66 12.01
C VAL A 1 2.96 20.50 10.79
N LYS A 2 2.03 20.86 9.88
CA LYS A 2 2.36 21.55 8.61
C LYS A 2 3.24 22.79 8.77
N GLN A 3 2.99 23.64 9.77
CA GLN A 3 3.77 24.85 10.01
C GLN A 3 5.23 24.55 10.40
N PHE A 4 5.46 23.56 11.26
CA PHE A 4 6.81 23.12 11.64
C PHE A 4 7.58 22.57 10.45
N LEU A 5 6.94 21.76 9.59
CA LEU A 5 7.57 21.19 8.41
C LEU A 5 7.93 22.27 7.38
N ALA A 6 7.03 23.22 7.14
CA ALA A 6 7.30 24.35 6.24
C ALA A 6 8.44 25.25 6.75
N LEU A 7 8.51 25.46 8.06
CA LEU A 7 9.61 26.20 8.66
C LEU A 7 10.94 25.44 8.58
N ALA A 8 10.91 24.11 8.83
CA ALA A 8 12.11 23.28 8.70
C ALA A 8 12.70 23.31 7.29
N GLU A 9 11.85 23.24 6.26
CA GLU A 9 12.30 23.35 4.87
C GLU A 9 12.94 24.72 4.58
N ARG A 10 12.31 25.81 5.03
CA ARG A 10 12.87 27.16 4.88
C ARG A 10 14.20 27.33 5.60
N VAL A 11 14.32 26.83 6.83
CA VAL A 11 15.56 26.87 7.62
C VAL A 11 16.67 26.14 6.89
N ARG A 12 16.40 24.94 6.39
CA ARG A 12 17.37 24.14 5.66
C ARG A 12 17.84 24.80 4.37
N LEU A 13 16.92 25.41 3.62
CA LEU A 13 17.23 26.01 2.32
C LEU A 13 17.86 27.40 2.42
N ALA A 14 17.41 28.22 3.39
CA ALA A 14 17.84 29.63 3.49
C ALA A 14 19.02 29.83 4.45
N LEU A 15 19.11 28.99 5.49
CA LEU A 15 20.16 29.11 6.52
C LEU A 15 21.20 27.99 6.44
N GLU A 16 20.97 27.00 5.58
CA GLU A 16 21.79 25.78 5.46
C GLU A 16 22.04 25.08 6.81
N ASP A 17 21.07 25.20 7.74
CA ASP A 17 21.14 24.65 9.09
C ASP A 17 20.32 23.35 9.21
N PRO A 18 20.94 22.16 8.98
CA PRO A 18 20.26 20.88 9.10
C PRO A 18 19.90 20.54 10.54
N PHE A 19 20.65 21.02 11.53
CA PHE A 19 20.41 20.74 12.93
C PHE A 19 19.12 21.42 13.44
N TYR A 20 18.92 22.69 13.10
CA TYR A 20 17.70 23.39 13.47
C TYR A 20 16.49 22.87 12.70
N ALA A 21 16.67 22.51 11.42
CA ALA A 21 15.63 21.86 10.63
C ALA A 21 15.22 20.51 11.27
N ALA A 22 16.17 19.71 11.72
CA ALA A 22 15.91 18.44 12.43
C ALA A 22 15.07 18.65 13.70
N LYS A 23 15.38 19.65 14.53
CA LYS A 23 14.60 19.99 15.74
C LYS A 23 13.16 20.39 15.42
N LEU A 24 12.93 21.09 14.32
CA LEU A 24 11.58 21.46 13.89
C LEU A 24 10.78 20.24 13.41
N ILE A 25 11.43 19.33 12.68
CA ILE A 25 10.81 18.07 12.24
C ILE A 25 10.50 17.18 13.45
N GLU A 26 11.43 17.09 14.41
CA GLU A 26 11.21 16.36 15.66
C GLU A 26 10.01 16.93 16.46
N SER A 27 9.89 18.25 16.52
CA SER A 27 8.75 18.91 17.14
C SER A 27 7.43 18.58 16.42
N ALA A 28 7.46 18.50 15.08
CA ALA A 28 6.30 18.05 14.29
C ALA A 28 5.96 16.60 14.58
N ALA A 29 6.94 15.72 14.73
CA ALA A 29 6.75 14.30 15.04
C ALA A 29 6.15 14.12 16.44
N LYS A 30 6.64 14.86 17.46
CA LYS A 30 6.09 14.84 18.84
C LYS A 30 4.61 15.21 18.90
N LEU A 31 4.12 16.03 17.98
CA LEU A 31 2.69 16.35 17.92
C LEU A 31 1.83 15.18 17.43
N LEU A 32 2.43 14.12 16.91
CA LEU A 32 1.76 12.88 16.52
C LEU A 32 1.70 11.88 17.68
N ASP A 33 2.46 12.13 18.75
CA ASP A 33 2.55 11.23 19.90
C ASP A 33 1.21 11.18 20.68
N GLY A 34 0.76 9.98 21.00
CA GLY A 34 -0.40 9.74 21.86
C GLY A 34 -1.78 9.93 21.24
N THR A 35 -1.90 10.08 19.95
CA THR A 35 -3.17 10.48 19.32
C THR A 35 -3.78 9.46 18.37
N GLY A 36 -3.26 8.24 18.21
CA GLY A 36 -3.85 7.20 17.34
C GLY A 36 -4.14 7.69 15.92
N TYR A 37 -3.26 8.52 15.38
CA TYR A 37 -3.47 9.18 14.11
C TYR A 37 -3.42 8.21 12.93
N GLN A 38 -4.31 8.42 12.00
CA GLN A 38 -4.26 7.80 10.67
C GLN A 38 -2.91 8.09 9.99
N PHE A 39 -2.44 7.16 9.18
CA PHE A 39 -1.19 7.25 8.42
C PHE A 39 -1.01 8.58 7.66
N SER A 40 -2.09 9.16 7.16
CA SER A 40 -2.09 10.45 6.46
C SER A 40 -1.44 11.61 7.24
N ARG A 41 -1.36 11.52 8.56
CA ARG A 41 -0.67 12.51 9.41
C ARG A 41 0.81 12.21 9.62
N TYR A 42 1.21 10.93 9.60
CA TYR A 42 2.61 10.52 9.65
C TYR A 42 3.34 10.80 8.33
N LYS A 43 2.68 10.60 7.20
CA LYS A 43 3.27 10.73 5.86
C LYS A 43 4.05 12.03 5.63
N PRO A 44 3.55 13.24 5.96
CA PRO A 44 4.30 14.47 5.77
C PRO A 44 5.59 14.54 6.61
N VAL A 45 5.58 13.97 7.83
CA VAL A 45 6.75 13.92 8.70
C VAL A 45 7.78 12.94 8.16
N LEU A 46 7.36 11.74 7.75
CA LEU A 46 8.22 10.74 7.10
C LEU A 46 8.95 11.31 5.89
N LEU A 47 8.20 11.96 5.00
CA LEU A 47 8.77 12.58 3.80
C LEU A 47 9.72 13.74 4.14
N ALA A 48 9.44 14.50 5.20
CA ALA A 48 10.33 15.57 5.65
C ALA A 48 11.65 15.02 6.23
N VAL A 49 11.61 13.93 7.01
CA VAL A 49 12.81 13.23 7.50
C VAL A 49 13.61 12.69 6.33
N ASP A 50 12.97 11.91 5.44
CA ASP A 50 13.60 11.31 4.26
C ASP A 50 14.29 12.34 3.35
N LYS A 51 13.63 13.47 3.13
CA LYS A 51 14.13 14.54 2.26
C LYS A 51 15.25 15.37 2.87
N ASN A 52 15.16 15.69 4.16
CA ASN A 52 15.95 16.75 4.79
C ASN A 52 17.04 16.23 5.74
N LEU A 53 16.93 14.99 6.19
CA LEU A 53 17.84 14.41 7.18
C LEU A 53 18.41 13.10 6.65
N ASP A 54 19.66 12.83 7.02
CA ASP A 54 20.32 11.56 6.69
C ASP A 54 20.30 10.61 7.89
N ASP A 55 19.14 10.54 8.55
CA ASP A 55 18.91 9.73 9.76
C ASP A 55 17.98 8.56 9.43
N THR A 56 18.57 7.51 8.88
CA THR A 56 17.86 6.28 8.50
C THR A 56 17.32 5.52 9.70
N GLU A 57 17.95 5.65 10.87
CA GLU A 57 17.50 4.99 12.10
C GLU A 57 16.21 5.65 12.61
N TRP A 58 16.18 6.96 12.68
CA TRP A 58 14.97 7.68 13.08
C TRP A 58 13.83 7.50 12.06
N LEU A 59 14.16 7.57 10.76
CA LEU A 59 13.20 7.28 9.70
C LEU A 59 12.61 5.88 9.85
N GLY A 60 13.43 4.86 10.15
CA GLY A 60 12.99 3.49 10.41
C GLY A 60 12.02 3.38 11.58
N ARG A 61 12.32 4.04 12.71
CA ARG A 61 11.42 4.06 13.88
C ARG A 61 10.08 4.76 13.59
N LEU A 62 10.10 5.86 12.84
CA LEU A 62 8.87 6.54 12.43
C LEU A 62 8.01 5.69 11.49
N LEU A 63 8.65 4.95 10.58
CA LEU A 63 7.95 4.02 9.68
C LEU A 63 7.26 2.89 10.47
N ASP A 64 7.96 2.28 11.43
CA ASP A 64 7.37 1.21 12.24
C ASP A 64 6.17 1.73 13.04
N ARG A 65 6.30 2.91 13.63
CA ARG A 65 5.19 3.56 14.33
C ARG A 65 4.02 3.93 13.41
N ALA A 66 4.30 4.37 12.19
CA ALA A 66 3.28 4.63 11.20
C ALA A 66 2.56 3.34 10.78
N ALA A 67 3.29 2.21 10.71
CA ALA A 67 2.73 0.90 10.39
C ALA A 67 1.75 0.40 11.46
N GLU A 68 2.05 0.61 12.74
CA GLU A 68 1.14 0.29 13.86
C GLU A 68 -0.20 1.05 13.76
N ASN A 69 -0.20 2.22 13.13
CA ASN A 69 -1.38 3.09 12.96
C ASN A 69 -2.08 2.92 11.60
N ALA A 70 -1.54 2.11 10.71
CA ALA A 70 -2.13 1.82 9.39
C ALA A 70 -3.07 0.60 9.47
N THR A 71 -4.16 0.71 10.25
CA THR A 71 -5.05 -0.40 10.58
C THR A 71 -6.00 -0.78 9.44
N ASP A 72 -6.50 0.21 8.69
CA ASP A 72 -7.34 -0.05 7.51
C ASP A 72 -6.49 -0.28 6.24
N PHE A 73 -7.13 -0.85 5.21
CA PHE A 73 -6.43 -1.20 3.97
C PHE A 73 -5.92 0.03 3.20
N ILE A 74 -6.67 1.13 3.19
CA ILE A 74 -6.28 2.34 2.43
C ILE A 74 -5.03 2.95 3.07
N ALA A 75 -5.02 3.07 4.39
CA ALA A 75 -3.85 3.55 5.14
C ALA A 75 -2.65 2.61 4.96
N PHE A 76 -2.87 1.30 5.01
CA PHE A 76 -1.82 0.30 4.78
C PHE A 76 -1.21 0.39 3.37
N LYS A 77 -2.05 0.47 2.33
CA LYS A 77 -1.59 0.63 0.94
C LYS A 77 -0.78 1.92 0.77
N ASP A 78 -1.27 3.06 1.29
CA ASP A 78 -0.55 4.33 1.23
C ASP A 78 0.78 4.28 2.00
N LEU A 79 0.83 3.60 3.15
CA LEU A 79 2.06 3.35 3.89
C LEU A 79 3.08 2.60 3.04
N VAL A 80 2.74 1.40 2.52
CA VAL A 80 3.73 0.57 1.81
C VAL A 80 4.20 1.23 0.52
N VAL A 81 3.32 1.90 -0.22
CA VAL A 81 3.67 2.66 -1.42
C VAL A 81 4.59 3.84 -1.07
N THR A 82 4.24 4.64 -0.06
CA THR A 82 5.06 5.76 0.39
C THR A 82 6.44 5.29 0.84
N THR A 83 6.47 4.20 1.62
CA THR A 83 7.72 3.61 2.13
C THR A 83 8.63 3.15 1.00
N ALA A 84 8.09 2.45 -0.01
CA ALA A 84 8.86 1.98 -1.16
C ALA A 84 9.41 3.12 -2.04
N GLN A 85 8.83 4.32 -1.98
CA GLN A 85 9.19 5.49 -2.77
C GLN A 85 10.16 6.45 -2.06
N LEU A 86 10.61 6.14 -0.84
CA LEU A 86 11.54 6.98 -0.10
C LEU A 86 12.86 7.17 -0.84
N LYS A 87 13.53 8.32 -0.60
CA LYS A 87 14.88 8.60 -1.09
C LYS A 87 15.88 7.53 -0.63
N HIS A 88 15.77 7.12 0.63
CA HIS A 88 16.54 6.01 1.20
C HIS A 88 15.99 4.65 0.72
N ARG A 89 16.19 4.37 -0.56
CA ARG A 89 15.52 3.27 -1.30
C ARG A 89 15.71 1.89 -0.67
N GLU A 90 16.90 1.57 -0.20
CA GLU A 90 17.17 0.26 0.42
C GLU A 90 16.34 0.07 1.69
N LEU A 91 16.36 1.05 2.60
CA LEU A 91 15.53 1.04 3.79
C LEU A 91 14.04 0.96 3.41
N GLY A 92 13.59 1.81 2.47
CA GLY A 92 12.21 1.89 2.05
C GLY A 92 11.69 0.58 1.46
N VAL A 93 12.41 -0.01 0.51
CA VAL A 93 12.00 -1.28 -0.12
C VAL A 93 11.99 -2.42 0.90
N ASN A 94 13.01 -2.51 1.77
CA ASN A 94 13.09 -3.57 2.79
C ASN A 94 11.95 -3.45 3.81
N LYS A 95 11.63 -2.23 4.28
CA LYS A 95 10.51 -1.99 5.19
C LYS A 95 9.16 -2.27 4.53
N ALA A 96 8.94 -1.83 3.31
CA ALA A 96 7.70 -2.11 2.57
C ALA A 96 7.46 -3.61 2.42
N ARG A 97 8.48 -4.38 2.03
CA ARG A 97 8.41 -5.84 1.96
C ARG A 97 8.13 -6.49 3.31
N ALA A 98 8.78 -6.02 4.37
CA ALA A 98 8.55 -6.53 5.73
C ALA A 98 7.10 -6.31 6.18
N TYR A 99 6.52 -5.13 5.91
CA TYR A 99 5.12 -4.84 6.24
C TYR A 99 4.14 -5.69 5.42
N LEU A 100 4.40 -5.90 4.13
CA LEU A 100 3.61 -6.78 3.27
C LEU A 100 3.64 -8.23 3.78
N ALA A 101 4.82 -8.76 4.12
CA ALA A 101 4.97 -10.11 4.66
C ALA A 101 4.28 -10.27 6.03
N ALA A 102 4.38 -9.28 6.91
CA ALA A 102 3.69 -9.28 8.19
C ALA A 102 2.16 -9.28 8.01
N ARG A 103 1.65 -8.50 7.05
CA ARG A 103 0.21 -8.47 6.72
C ARG A 103 -0.27 -9.78 6.12
N GLU A 104 0.52 -10.40 5.24
CA GLU A 104 0.21 -11.72 4.68
C GLU A 104 0.11 -12.78 5.80
N THR A 105 1.08 -12.79 6.72
CA THR A 105 1.06 -13.69 7.87
C THR A 105 -0.17 -13.48 8.75
N ALA A 106 -0.53 -12.21 9.00
CA ALA A 106 -1.73 -11.88 9.78
C ALA A 106 -3.01 -12.34 9.08
N LEU A 107 -3.13 -12.16 7.76
CA LEU A 107 -4.28 -12.64 6.99
C LEU A 107 -4.37 -14.18 6.97
N ALA A 108 -3.24 -14.87 6.89
CA ALA A 108 -3.22 -16.34 6.94
C ALA A 108 -3.66 -16.89 8.30
N ALA A 109 -3.48 -16.14 9.38
CA ALA A 109 -3.90 -16.50 10.72
C ALA A 109 -5.35 -16.08 11.06
N ASP A 110 -5.96 -15.19 10.25
CA ASP A 110 -7.32 -14.67 10.47
C ASP A 110 -8.36 -15.60 9.83
N ALA A 111 -9.12 -16.28 10.67
CA ALA A 111 -10.21 -17.17 10.21
C ALA A 111 -11.33 -16.45 9.45
N ASN A 112 -11.43 -15.12 9.57
CA ASN A 112 -12.40 -14.28 8.86
C ASN A 112 -11.84 -13.64 7.60
N ALA A 113 -10.55 -13.85 7.30
CA ALA A 113 -9.95 -13.32 6.09
C ALA A 113 -10.64 -13.87 4.84
N THR A 114 -10.91 -12.97 3.90
CA THR A 114 -11.59 -13.28 2.64
C THR A 114 -10.62 -13.24 1.46
N LEU A 115 -11.04 -13.82 0.33
CA LEU A 115 -10.30 -13.66 -0.93
C LEU A 115 -10.05 -12.18 -1.29
N TYR A 116 -10.98 -11.27 -0.92
CA TYR A 116 -10.84 -9.85 -1.18
C TYR A 116 -9.72 -9.21 -0.37
N ASP A 117 -9.45 -9.68 0.85
CA ASP A 117 -8.35 -9.17 1.66
C ASP A 117 -7.00 -9.60 1.09
N THR A 118 -6.89 -10.83 0.59
CA THR A 118 -5.72 -11.32 -0.14
C THR A 118 -5.54 -10.58 -1.47
N ALA A 119 -6.62 -10.30 -2.20
CA ALA A 119 -6.59 -9.53 -3.44
C ALA A 119 -6.15 -8.08 -3.22
N LYS A 120 -6.62 -7.44 -2.15
CA LYS A 120 -6.16 -6.10 -1.73
C LYS A 120 -4.67 -6.10 -1.37
N LEU A 121 -4.19 -7.15 -0.68
CA LEU A 121 -2.76 -7.28 -0.38
C LEU A 121 -1.93 -7.38 -1.66
N ALA A 122 -2.39 -8.15 -2.66
CA ALA A 122 -1.75 -8.23 -3.97
C ALA A 122 -1.68 -6.86 -4.66
N GLU A 123 -2.77 -6.09 -4.62
CA GLU A 123 -2.84 -4.72 -5.14
C GLU A 123 -1.83 -3.79 -4.45
N ALA A 124 -1.76 -3.84 -3.11
CA ALA A 124 -0.81 -3.05 -2.34
C ALA A 124 0.64 -3.45 -2.63
N SER A 125 0.92 -4.76 -2.75
CA SER A 125 2.23 -5.29 -3.11
C SER A 125 2.68 -4.79 -4.49
N PHE A 126 1.83 -4.93 -5.51
CA PHE A 126 2.15 -4.44 -6.85
C PHE A 126 2.36 -2.92 -6.89
N ALA A 127 1.49 -2.16 -6.24
CA ALA A 127 1.61 -0.70 -6.19
C ALA A 127 2.92 -0.24 -5.53
N ALA A 128 3.41 -0.96 -4.52
CA ALA A 128 4.65 -0.62 -3.80
C ALA A 128 5.91 -1.09 -4.53
N THR A 129 5.90 -2.30 -5.07
CA THR A 129 7.13 -2.98 -5.55
C THR A 129 7.23 -3.09 -7.06
N GLN A 130 6.12 -2.96 -7.77
CA GLN A 130 5.98 -3.27 -9.20
C GLN A 130 6.36 -4.73 -9.54
N ASP A 131 6.32 -5.61 -8.53
CA ASP A 131 6.63 -7.03 -8.67
C ASP A 131 5.36 -7.79 -9.08
N ALA A 132 5.19 -8.01 -10.38
CA ALA A 132 4.05 -8.73 -10.93
C ALA A 132 4.05 -10.22 -10.56
N ALA A 133 5.21 -10.83 -10.29
CA ALA A 133 5.30 -12.23 -9.90
C ALA A 133 4.75 -12.44 -8.48
N GLU A 134 5.16 -11.60 -7.53
CA GLU A 134 4.67 -11.66 -6.16
C GLU A 134 3.18 -11.30 -6.05
N ALA A 135 2.73 -10.25 -6.72
CA ALA A 135 1.33 -9.91 -6.78
C ALA A 135 0.50 -11.03 -7.44
N GLY A 136 1.01 -11.64 -8.50
CA GLY A 136 0.39 -12.78 -9.17
C GLY A 136 0.26 -14.02 -8.28
N ARG A 137 1.25 -14.29 -7.42
CA ARG A 137 1.21 -15.36 -6.41
C ARG A 137 0.05 -15.14 -5.43
N LEU A 138 -0.10 -13.93 -4.91
CA LEU A 138 -1.19 -13.56 -3.99
C LEU A 138 -2.56 -13.66 -4.69
N LEU A 139 -2.67 -13.17 -5.94
CA LEU A 139 -3.92 -13.28 -6.70
C LEU A 139 -4.28 -14.74 -7.03
N ALA A 140 -3.30 -15.61 -7.25
CA ALA A 140 -3.55 -17.04 -7.44
C ALA A 140 -4.11 -17.70 -6.16
N ALA A 141 -3.60 -17.32 -4.99
CA ALA A 141 -4.17 -17.78 -3.71
C ALA A 141 -5.61 -17.27 -3.51
N ALA A 142 -5.91 -16.01 -3.84
CA ALA A 142 -7.27 -15.48 -3.82
C ALA A 142 -8.17 -16.20 -4.84
N ARG A 143 -7.65 -16.52 -6.04
CA ARG A 143 -8.40 -17.26 -7.08
C ARG A 143 -8.86 -18.63 -6.62
N ALA A 144 -8.07 -19.34 -5.84
CA ALA A 144 -8.45 -20.66 -5.31
C ALA A 144 -9.73 -20.63 -4.44
N GLN A 145 -10.06 -19.48 -3.88
CA GLN A 145 -11.25 -19.25 -3.06
C GLN A 145 -12.44 -18.66 -3.85
N ALA A 146 -12.20 -18.14 -5.07
CA ALA A 146 -13.21 -17.49 -5.88
C ALA A 146 -14.17 -18.52 -6.49
N LYS A 147 -15.46 -18.45 -6.11
CA LYS A 147 -16.51 -19.39 -6.54
C LYS A 147 -17.59 -18.74 -7.41
N ASP A 148 -17.74 -17.44 -7.36
CA ASP A 148 -18.77 -16.70 -8.07
C ASP A 148 -18.21 -15.73 -9.10
N HIS A 149 -19.07 -15.25 -9.98
CA HIS A 149 -18.70 -14.34 -11.07
C HIS A 149 -18.20 -12.97 -10.58
N PHE A 150 -18.64 -12.48 -9.41
CA PHE A 150 -18.17 -11.21 -8.87
C PHE A 150 -16.70 -11.31 -8.44
N ALA A 151 -16.35 -12.36 -7.69
CA ALA A 151 -14.98 -12.62 -7.27
C ALA A 151 -14.05 -12.80 -8.47
N LEU A 152 -14.47 -13.60 -9.47
CA LEU A 152 -13.70 -13.81 -10.70
C LEU A 152 -13.49 -12.52 -11.48
N THR A 153 -14.55 -11.71 -11.63
CA THR A 153 -14.45 -10.41 -12.31
C THR A 153 -13.51 -9.45 -11.56
N HIS A 154 -13.58 -9.41 -10.23
CA HIS A 154 -12.69 -8.57 -9.44
C HIS A 154 -11.23 -8.96 -9.62
N LEU A 155 -10.91 -10.24 -9.56
CA LEU A 155 -9.54 -10.73 -9.80
C LEU A 155 -9.07 -10.48 -11.23
N GLY A 156 -9.96 -10.64 -12.23
CA GLY A 156 -9.66 -10.31 -13.62
C GLY A 156 -9.24 -8.85 -13.80
N ARG A 157 -9.96 -7.92 -13.19
CA ARG A 157 -9.60 -6.50 -13.20
C ARG A 157 -8.25 -6.21 -12.55
N LEU A 158 -7.92 -6.88 -11.46
CA LEU A 158 -6.61 -6.72 -10.83
C LEU A 158 -5.49 -7.23 -11.72
N TYR A 159 -5.64 -8.39 -12.36
CA TYR A 159 -4.66 -8.87 -13.33
C TYR A 159 -4.51 -7.92 -14.53
N ALA A 160 -5.61 -7.37 -15.05
CA ALA A 160 -5.58 -6.37 -16.12
C ALA A 160 -4.81 -5.11 -15.70
N SER A 161 -5.07 -4.59 -14.49
CA SER A 161 -4.38 -3.41 -13.96
C SER A 161 -2.88 -3.62 -13.75
N MET A 162 -2.46 -4.87 -13.58
CA MET A 162 -1.04 -5.28 -13.48
C MET A 162 -0.41 -5.64 -14.83
N GLY A 163 -1.13 -5.41 -15.95
CA GLY A 163 -0.64 -5.68 -17.31
C GLY A 163 -0.71 -7.15 -17.73
N ASN A 164 -1.33 -8.03 -16.94
CA ASN A 164 -1.48 -9.45 -17.30
C ASN A 164 -2.84 -9.70 -17.96
N SER A 165 -2.97 -9.26 -19.22
CA SER A 165 -4.20 -9.38 -20.01
C SER A 165 -4.63 -10.83 -20.23
N ALA A 166 -3.69 -11.75 -20.45
CA ALA A 166 -4.01 -13.16 -20.69
C ALA A 166 -4.72 -13.80 -19.48
N LYS A 167 -4.24 -13.52 -18.26
CA LYS A 167 -4.85 -14.02 -17.03
C LYS A 167 -6.17 -13.31 -16.72
N ALA A 168 -6.26 -12.02 -17.05
CA ALA A 168 -7.49 -11.26 -16.93
C ALA A 168 -8.60 -11.84 -17.83
N ASP A 169 -8.27 -12.13 -19.12
CA ASP A 169 -9.20 -12.72 -20.07
C ASP A 169 -9.70 -14.10 -19.65
N GLU A 170 -8.81 -14.96 -19.14
CA GLU A 170 -9.17 -16.27 -18.57
C GLU A 170 -10.21 -16.09 -17.44
N LEU A 171 -10.00 -15.14 -16.55
CA LEU A 171 -10.89 -14.89 -15.42
C LEU A 171 -12.22 -14.28 -15.82
N PHE A 172 -12.24 -13.37 -16.80
CA PHE A 172 -13.48 -12.82 -17.33
C PHE A 172 -14.31 -13.89 -18.06
N ALA A 173 -13.66 -14.79 -18.81
CA ALA A 173 -14.35 -15.94 -19.42
C ALA A 173 -14.93 -16.88 -18.36
N ALA A 174 -14.18 -17.18 -17.30
CA ALA A 174 -14.66 -17.99 -16.18
C ALA A 174 -15.81 -17.30 -15.43
N ALA A 175 -15.74 -15.98 -15.25
CA ALA A 175 -16.82 -15.19 -14.65
C ALA A 175 -18.10 -15.25 -15.50
N ALA A 176 -17.97 -15.09 -16.82
CA ALA A 176 -19.11 -15.20 -17.74
C ALA A 176 -19.78 -16.60 -17.67
N ALA A 177 -18.98 -17.67 -17.61
CA ALA A 177 -19.49 -19.03 -17.46
C ALA A 177 -20.18 -19.28 -16.10
N ALA A 178 -19.78 -18.55 -15.05
CA ALA A 178 -20.36 -18.65 -13.71
C ALA A 178 -21.59 -17.72 -13.51
N CYS A 179 -22.01 -16.97 -14.53
CA CYS A 179 -23.13 -16.04 -14.43
C CYS A 179 -24.48 -16.79 -14.33
N PRO A 180 -25.27 -16.56 -13.28
CA PRO A 180 -26.55 -17.27 -13.11
C PRO A 180 -27.67 -16.70 -14.00
N ASN A 181 -27.56 -15.47 -14.49
CA ASN A 181 -28.64 -14.72 -15.13
C ASN A 181 -28.37 -14.34 -16.60
N GLY A 182 -27.57 -15.13 -17.32
CA GLY A 182 -27.41 -14.99 -18.78
C GLY A 182 -26.87 -13.62 -19.25
N ASP A 183 -27.47 -13.07 -20.30
CA ASP A 183 -26.93 -11.94 -21.09
C ASP A 183 -26.63 -10.66 -20.30
N ALA A 184 -27.43 -10.27 -19.30
CA ALA A 184 -27.21 -9.04 -18.55
C ALA A 184 -25.94 -9.09 -17.69
N CYS A 185 -25.64 -10.26 -17.11
CA CYS A 185 -24.43 -10.47 -16.35
C CYS A 185 -23.20 -10.50 -17.27
N ILE A 186 -23.30 -11.15 -18.43
CA ILE A 186 -22.23 -11.20 -19.43
C ILE A 186 -21.92 -9.79 -19.94
N GLN A 187 -22.95 -9.02 -20.32
CA GLN A 187 -22.76 -7.62 -20.73
C GLN A 187 -22.10 -6.74 -19.67
N PHE A 188 -22.39 -6.99 -18.37
CA PHE A 188 -21.73 -6.28 -17.28
C PHE A 188 -20.22 -6.63 -17.23
N ILE A 189 -19.88 -7.91 -17.34
CA ILE A 189 -18.47 -8.36 -17.36
C ILE A 189 -17.73 -7.78 -18.55
N ASP A 190 -18.33 -7.79 -19.75
CA ASP A 190 -17.73 -7.24 -20.97
C ASP A 190 -17.45 -5.73 -20.86
N ARG A 191 -18.34 -4.97 -20.21
CA ARG A 191 -18.08 -3.55 -19.91
C ARG A 191 -16.92 -3.30 -18.96
N LEU A 192 -16.62 -4.26 -18.07
CA LEU A 192 -15.50 -4.15 -17.11
C LEU A 192 -14.17 -4.60 -17.72
N ARG A 193 -14.24 -5.29 -18.87
CA ARG A 193 -13.08 -5.77 -19.63
C ARG A 193 -12.50 -4.68 -20.54
N GLY A 194 -13.34 -3.79 -21.05
CA GLY A 194 -12.93 -2.67 -21.92
C GLY A 194 -12.49 -1.45 -21.19
#